data_ee81208b4b79c1505dc540912a6ec98e
#
_entry.id   ee81208b4b79c1505dc540912a6ec98e
#
_cell.length_a   1.000
_cell.length_b   1.000
_cell.length_c   1.000
_cell.angle_alpha   90.00
_cell.angle_beta   90.00
_cell.angle_gamma   90.00
#
_symmetry.space_group_name_H-M   'P 1'
#
loop_
_entity.id
_entity.type
_entity.pdbx_description
1 polymer ?
#
loop_
_entity_poly.entity_id
_entity_poly.type
_entity_poly.pdbx_seq_one_letter_code
_entity_poly.pdbx_strand_id
1 'polypeptide(L)'
;MRKKRMRSLLLCVIMAATMLSGCGNQNGSNGKTEKDGKISISMYMWDRSMFKELTPWLEKKFPDIDFTFIQSYNTMEYYKNLLARGEEIPDVITCRRFSLNDAAPLADHLMDLSQTEVAGTFYSSYLEVNREDSGAIRWLPMCAEVDSIMANKDLFDKYNIPLPTNYSEFVEAIDAFEELGIKGFQTDWDYDYSCLETMQGCAIPELMSLEGTQWRMDYESETDDHQVGLDDTVWPKVFEKYEKFLKDVRIQPGDEELRFSPVTEAYRNGQTAMIRNTAALSDNISKEDGLNSVILPYFGETSEDNWILTYPMCQVAVSSKVEEDEEKKKAVMEILQAVFSEEGQKAVAAGTSVLSYNKEVNISSSPALKYSQEYIDSNHLYMRLASTEIFAVSQDVGHKMMTGEYDAQSAYEAFNAQITDYVDPEAEEILFTQKNGYSNDFGEHGSAAASSMMNTLRAAFDDQIAVGYSPVASTSIYSGTYTLQQAKWVLTARNAIYRGEYTGEEVRRIMEWLVNVKEDGSNPIYHRNLMPVTSGMEYTVTETERGKFTLEDITMDGKSLDDNATYTMLLVGADTFLEHETFCNCPMPDDLKSKREDYLVSDFSSQECMEEALAKTKQFLEPTEYVTILPAK
;
A
#
# COMPACT_ATOMS: atom_id res chain seq x y z
N MET A 1 -6.90 -11.86 -34.60
CA MET A 1 -6.42 -11.35 -33.33
C MET A 1 -4.89 -11.52 -33.15
N ARG A 2 -4.26 -12.69 -33.40
CA ARG A 2 -2.78 -12.90 -33.30
C ARG A 2 -1.88 -11.89 -34.05
N LYS A 3 -2.36 -11.13 -35.03
CA LYS A 3 -1.54 -10.17 -35.80
C LYS A 3 -1.42 -8.77 -35.18
N LYS A 4 -2.21 -8.41 -34.15
CA LYS A 4 -2.12 -7.10 -33.49
C LYS A 4 -1.09 -7.11 -32.33
N ARG A 5 -1.02 -8.20 -31.54
CA ARG A 5 -0.05 -8.32 -30.43
C ARG A 5 1.42 -8.30 -30.88
N MET A 6 1.71 -8.87 -32.07
CA MET A 6 3.07 -8.86 -32.63
C MET A 6 3.56 -7.47 -33.12
N ARG A 7 2.67 -6.47 -33.21
CA ARG A 7 3.07 -5.11 -33.61
C ARG A 7 3.50 -4.24 -32.43
N SER A 8 2.99 -4.48 -31.23
CA SER A 8 3.39 -3.75 -30.00
C SER A 8 4.80 -4.16 -29.55
N LEU A 9 5.14 -5.45 -29.57
CA LEU A 9 6.50 -5.91 -29.27
C LEU A 9 7.55 -5.39 -30.28
N LEU A 10 7.17 -5.17 -31.53
CA LEU A 10 8.11 -4.68 -32.55
C LEU A 10 8.38 -3.17 -32.44
N LEU A 11 7.48 -2.40 -31.84
CA LEU A 11 7.70 -0.97 -31.61
C LEU A 11 8.69 -0.70 -30.45
N CYS A 12 8.69 -1.51 -29.41
CA CYS A 12 9.67 -1.38 -28.32
C CYS A 12 11.12 -1.64 -28.75
N VAL A 13 11.33 -2.54 -29.74
CA VAL A 13 12.69 -2.87 -30.22
C VAL A 13 13.27 -1.82 -31.18
N ILE A 14 12.45 -1.01 -31.82
CA ILE A 14 12.92 0.00 -32.78
C ILE A 14 13.30 1.34 -32.11
N MET A 15 12.84 1.62 -30.88
CA MET A 15 13.24 2.83 -30.14
C MET A 15 14.60 2.73 -29.44
N ALA A 16 15.14 1.53 -29.27
CA ALA A 16 16.46 1.33 -28.66
C ALA A 16 17.66 1.67 -29.57
N ALA A 17 17.45 2.01 -30.83
CA ALA A 17 18.54 2.18 -31.81
C ALA A 17 18.88 3.65 -32.17
N THR A 18 18.25 4.66 -31.57
CA THR A 18 18.48 6.07 -31.96
C THR A 18 18.96 7.02 -30.85
N MET A 19 19.38 6.50 -29.68
CA MET A 19 19.93 7.35 -28.61
C MET A 19 21.44 7.13 -28.37
N LEU A 20 22.23 7.17 -29.42
CA LEU A 20 23.68 7.23 -29.31
C LEU A 20 24.18 8.54 -29.94
N SER A 21 23.94 9.67 -29.31
CA SER A 21 24.78 10.87 -29.45
C SER A 21 24.32 11.97 -28.48
N GLY A 22 24.92 11.98 -27.34
CA GLY A 22 24.80 13.04 -26.33
C GLY A 22 25.72 12.71 -25.16
N CYS A 23 27.05 12.77 -25.40
CA CYS A 23 28.06 12.58 -24.35
C CYS A 23 28.04 13.75 -23.39
N GLY A 24 27.63 13.52 -22.17
CA GLY A 24 28.09 14.23 -20.99
C GLY A 24 28.74 13.21 -20.06
N ASN A 25 30.04 13.33 -19.89
CA ASN A 25 30.90 12.48 -19.07
C ASN A 25 30.43 12.49 -17.62
N GLN A 26 29.79 11.42 -17.15
CA GLN A 26 29.86 11.04 -15.76
C GLN A 26 30.27 9.57 -15.70
N ASN A 27 31.46 9.38 -15.17
CA ASN A 27 32.00 8.08 -14.88
C ASN A 27 31.07 7.33 -13.93
N GLY A 28 30.31 6.38 -14.46
CA GLY A 28 29.78 5.28 -13.69
C GLY A 28 30.95 4.42 -13.25
N SER A 29 31.45 4.66 -12.06
CA SER A 29 32.39 3.76 -11.44
C SER A 29 31.64 2.54 -10.96
N ASN A 30 31.72 1.43 -11.70
CA ASN A 30 31.75 0.11 -11.10
C ASN A 30 32.96 0.06 -10.18
N GLY A 31 32.85 0.60 -9.00
CA GLY A 31 33.86 0.65 -7.99
C GLY A 31 33.31 0.06 -6.72
N LYS A 32 33.86 -1.08 -6.32
CA LYS A 32 33.85 -1.50 -4.93
C LYS A 32 34.23 -0.30 -4.08
N THR A 33 33.27 0.41 -3.53
CA THR A 33 33.54 1.38 -2.46
C THR A 33 33.31 0.66 -1.15
N GLU A 34 34.30 -0.11 -0.73
CA GLU A 34 34.49 -0.40 0.67
C GLU A 34 34.72 0.93 1.39
N LYS A 35 33.66 1.56 1.86
CA LYS A 35 33.77 2.58 2.89
C LYS A 35 34.05 1.84 4.20
N ASP A 36 35.26 1.98 4.69
CA ASP A 36 35.71 1.47 5.99
C ASP A 36 35.64 -0.06 6.21
N GLY A 37 35.74 -0.89 5.15
CA GLY A 37 35.77 -2.35 5.27
C GLY A 37 34.42 -2.98 5.63
N LYS A 38 33.33 -2.25 5.50
CA LYS A 38 31.96 -2.75 5.71
C LYS A 38 31.35 -3.27 4.41
N ILE A 39 30.48 -4.28 4.52
CA ILE A 39 29.66 -4.76 3.40
C ILE A 39 28.52 -3.77 3.20
N SER A 40 28.38 -3.23 1.98
CA SER A 40 27.26 -2.34 1.63
C SER A 40 26.07 -3.15 1.15
N ILE A 41 24.90 -2.96 1.76
CA ILE A 41 23.64 -3.61 1.41
C ILE A 41 22.55 -2.56 1.23
N SER A 42 21.94 -2.56 0.05
CA SER A 42 20.77 -1.74 -0.26
C SER A 42 19.48 -2.52 0.02
N MET A 43 18.56 -1.91 0.76
CA MET A 43 17.27 -2.50 1.09
C MET A 43 16.14 -1.55 0.73
N TYR A 44 15.21 -2.03 -0.10
CA TYR A 44 13.99 -1.30 -0.36
C TYR A 44 12.90 -1.76 0.61
N MET A 45 12.34 -0.80 1.33
CA MET A 45 11.31 -1.04 2.34
C MET A 45 10.00 -0.37 1.93
N TRP A 46 8.97 -1.17 1.76
CA TRP A 46 7.67 -0.66 1.34
C TRP A 46 6.95 0.11 2.44
N ASP A 47 6.92 -0.42 3.64
CA ASP A 47 6.08 0.11 4.72
C ASP A 47 6.87 0.98 5.72
N ARG A 48 6.29 2.14 6.10
CA ARG A 48 6.91 3.08 7.03
C ARG A 48 6.96 2.58 8.46
N SER A 49 5.97 1.79 8.87
CA SER A 49 5.94 1.25 10.23
C SER A 49 7.12 0.29 10.45
N MET A 50 7.43 -0.53 9.42
CA MET A 50 8.61 -1.38 9.41
C MET A 50 9.90 -0.55 9.41
N PHE A 51 9.93 0.56 8.71
CA PHE A 51 11.07 1.47 8.73
C PHE A 51 11.38 1.98 10.12
N LYS A 52 10.36 2.35 10.89
CA LYS A 52 10.53 2.97 12.19
C LYS A 52 11.26 2.07 13.19
N GLU A 53 10.93 0.80 13.21
CA GLU A 53 11.45 -0.14 14.23
C GLU A 53 12.45 -1.15 13.66
N LEU A 54 12.19 -1.66 12.45
CA LEU A 54 13.02 -2.69 11.84
C LEU A 54 14.40 -2.14 11.40
N THR A 55 14.44 -0.96 10.76
CA THR A 55 15.72 -0.44 10.26
C THR A 55 16.71 -0.08 11.37
N PRO A 56 16.33 0.61 12.48
CA PRO A 56 17.24 0.83 13.59
C PRO A 56 17.66 -0.47 14.28
N TRP A 57 16.77 -1.46 14.30
CA TRP A 57 17.09 -2.77 14.86
C TRP A 57 18.13 -3.50 14.01
N LEU A 58 18.00 -3.46 12.66
CA LEU A 58 18.99 -4.02 11.73
C LEU A 58 20.35 -3.37 11.87
N GLU A 59 20.42 -2.04 11.89
CA GLU A 59 21.67 -1.29 12.06
C GLU A 59 22.38 -1.63 13.37
N LYS A 60 21.60 -1.79 14.44
CA LYS A 60 22.13 -2.18 15.76
C LYS A 60 22.62 -3.64 15.78
N LYS A 61 21.90 -4.54 15.10
CA LYS A 61 22.22 -5.97 15.09
C LYS A 61 23.39 -6.29 14.18
N PHE A 62 23.57 -5.54 13.10
CA PHE A 62 24.62 -5.73 12.10
C PHE A 62 25.50 -4.48 11.95
N PRO A 63 26.31 -4.15 12.97
CA PRO A 63 27.10 -2.91 12.99
C PRO A 63 28.23 -2.87 11.92
N ASP A 64 28.59 -4.02 11.37
CA ASP A 64 29.60 -4.16 10.32
C ASP A 64 29.01 -4.07 8.89
N ILE A 65 27.71 -3.83 8.77
CA ILE A 65 27.03 -3.61 7.50
C ILE A 65 26.74 -2.12 7.33
N ASP A 66 26.96 -1.61 6.13
CA ASP A 66 26.60 -0.26 5.71
C ASP A 66 25.26 -0.34 4.94
N PHE A 67 24.17 -0.08 5.64
CA PHE A 67 22.84 -0.15 5.06
C PHE A 67 22.48 1.11 4.28
N THR A 68 21.90 0.93 3.09
CA THR A 68 21.19 1.97 2.36
C THR A 68 19.73 1.59 2.28
N PHE A 69 18.88 2.26 3.04
CA PHE A 69 17.45 2.03 3.01
C PHE A 69 16.75 2.95 2.02
N ILE A 70 15.93 2.38 1.15
CA ILE A 70 15.14 3.09 0.14
C ILE A 70 13.67 2.88 0.48
N GLN A 71 12.88 3.94 0.46
CA GLN A 71 11.44 3.88 0.74
C GLN A 71 10.62 4.43 -0.41
N SER A 72 9.58 3.71 -0.82
CA SER A 72 8.55 4.19 -1.73
C SER A 72 7.27 3.36 -1.54
N TYR A 73 6.13 3.86 -2.02
CA TYR A 73 4.84 3.20 -1.87
C TYR A 73 4.42 2.35 -3.08
N ASN A 74 4.86 2.69 -4.28
CA ASN A 74 4.55 1.92 -5.49
C ASN A 74 5.70 0.97 -5.81
N THR A 75 5.71 -0.15 -5.15
CA THR A 75 6.85 -1.05 -5.12
C THR A 75 7.06 -1.83 -6.41
N MET A 76 6.03 -2.49 -6.93
CA MET A 76 6.15 -3.29 -8.14
C MET A 76 6.52 -2.42 -9.33
N GLU A 77 5.87 -1.28 -9.46
CA GLU A 77 6.09 -0.34 -10.55
C GLU A 77 7.47 0.33 -10.46
N TYR A 78 7.94 0.58 -9.25
CA TYR A 78 9.32 1.06 -9.04
C TYR A 78 10.33 0.07 -9.62
N TYR A 79 10.21 -1.21 -9.32
CA TYR A 79 11.13 -2.24 -9.83
C TYR A 79 11.01 -2.41 -11.34
N LYS A 80 9.79 -2.49 -11.88
CA LYS A 80 9.55 -2.54 -13.33
C LYS A 80 10.20 -1.37 -14.06
N ASN A 81 10.11 -0.18 -13.49
CA ASN A 81 10.74 1.02 -14.04
C ASN A 81 12.26 0.97 -13.98
N LEU A 82 12.87 0.48 -12.89
CA LEU A 82 14.33 0.27 -12.82
C LEU A 82 14.78 -0.68 -13.95
N LEU A 83 14.11 -1.83 -14.08
CA LEU A 83 14.45 -2.82 -15.11
C LEU A 83 14.27 -2.28 -16.54
N ALA A 84 13.19 -1.54 -16.79
CA ALA A 84 12.93 -0.94 -18.10
C ALA A 84 14.04 0.05 -18.52
N ARG A 85 14.75 0.65 -17.57
CA ARG A 85 15.88 1.56 -17.79
C ARG A 85 17.24 0.86 -17.83
N GLY A 86 17.26 -0.44 -17.57
CA GLY A 86 18.49 -1.21 -17.42
C GLY A 86 19.26 -0.88 -16.14
N GLU A 87 18.57 -0.37 -15.12
CA GLU A 87 19.09 -0.13 -13.79
C GLU A 87 18.94 -1.39 -12.92
N GLU A 88 19.72 -1.45 -11.85
CA GLU A 88 19.74 -2.57 -10.94
C GLU A 88 18.69 -2.39 -9.85
N ILE A 89 18.01 -3.49 -9.48
CA ILE A 89 17.17 -3.50 -8.29
C ILE A 89 18.05 -3.57 -7.03
N PRO A 90 17.58 -3.05 -5.87
CA PRO A 90 18.29 -3.16 -4.59
C PRO A 90 18.59 -4.61 -4.20
N ASP A 91 19.58 -4.82 -3.32
CA ASP A 91 20.02 -6.15 -2.89
C ASP A 91 18.89 -6.94 -2.20
N VAL A 92 18.13 -6.28 -1.34
CA VAL A 92 16.92 -6.83 -0.71
C VAL A 92 15.75 -5.92 -1.03
N ILE A 93 14.65 -6.49 -1.46
CA ILE A 93 13.46 -5.75 -1.82
C ILE A 93 12.25 -6.26 -1.07
N THR A 94 11.36 -5.35 -0.71
CA THR A 94 10.05 -5.70 -0.18
C THR A 94 8.96 -5.18 -1.10
N CYS A 95 7.86 -5.90 -1.20
CA CYS A 95 6.72 -5.51 -1.99
C CYS A 95 5.43 -5.77 -1.21
N ARG A 96 4.45 -4.92 -1.40
CA ARG A 96 3.10 -5.18 -0.92
C ARG A 96 2.55 -6.41 -1.64
N ARG A 97 1.44 -6.93 -1.18
CA ARG A 97 0.67 -8.02 -1.83
C ARG A 97 0.57 -7.85 -3.35
N PHE A 98 0.77 -8.92 -4.07
CA PHE A 98 0.71 -9.03 -5.53
C PHE A 98 0.42 -10.49 -5.91
N SER A 99 0.06 -10.75 -7.15
CA SER A 99 0.08 -12.10 -7.73
C SER A 99 1.47 -12.43 -8.31
N LEU A 100 1.76 -13.72 -8.53
CA LEU A 100 3.01 -14.10 -9.20
C LEU A 100 3.09 -13.55 -10.63
N ASN A 101 1.96 -13.44 -11.32
CA ASN A 101 1.89 -12.81 -12.64
C ASN A 101 2.33 -11.35 -12.63
N ASP A 102 1.89 -10.57 -11.63
CA ASP A 102 2.34 -9.19 -11.46
C ASP A 102 3.86 -9.10 -11.25
N ALA A 103 4.44 -10.09 -10.58
CA ALA A 103 5.86 -10.17 -10.26
C ALA A 103 6.71 -10.84 -11.34
N ALA A 104 6.11 -11.49 -12.34
CA ALA A 104 6.81 -12.27 -13.38
C ALA A 104 7.95 -11.48 -14.08
N PRO A 105 7.82 -10.18 -14.39
CA PRO A 105 8.91 -9.40 -14.99
C PRO A 105 10.18 -9.33 -14.14
N LEU A 106 10.07 -9.58 -12.82
CA LEU A 106 11.21 -9.55 -11.90
C LEU A 106 11.86 -10.92 -11.72
N ALA A 107 11.23 -12.02 -12.13
CA ALA A 107 11.65 -13.38 -11.81
C ALA A 107 13.13 -13.66 -12.14
N ASP A 108 13.60 -13.28 -13.34
CA ASP A 108 14.99 -13.48 -13.77
C ASP A 108 16.02 -12.62 -12.99
N HIS A 109 15.55 -11.65 -12.23
CA HIS A 109 16.38 -10.73 -11.45
C HIS A 109 16.39 -11.05 -9.95
N LEU A 110 15.68 -12.09 -9.53
CA LEU A 110 15.53 -12.50 -8.14
C LEU A 110 16.15 -13.87 -7.88
N MET A 111 16.73 -14.02 -6.70
CA MET A 111 17.32 -15.25 -6.20
C MET A 111 16.21 -16.27 -5.84
N ASP A 112 16.44 -17.55 -6.15
CA ASP A 112 15.59 -18.63 -5.64
C ASP A 112 15.88 -18.88 -4.16
N LEU A 113 14.85 -18.68 -3.34
CA LEU A 113 14.92 -18.85 -1.88
C LEU A 113 14.37 -20.22 -1.42
N SER A 114 13.86 -21.07 -2.34
CA SER A 114 13.16 -22.32 -2.01
C SER A 114 13.97 -23.29 -1.15
N GLN A 115 15.29 -23.28 -1.29
CA GLN A 115 16.22 -24.17 -0.58
C GLN A 115 16.89 -23.51 0.63
N THR A 116 16.47 -22.31 1.01
CA THR A 116 17.05 -21.61 2.16
C THR A 116 16.50 -22.14 3.48
N GLU A 117 17.28 -22.02 4.56
CA GLU A 117 16.82 -22.38 5.90
C GLU A 117 15.60 -21.55 6.30
N VAL A 118 15.55 -20.28 5.88
CA VAL A 118 14.43 -19.37 6.15
C VAL A 118 13.14 -19.90 5.56
N ALA A 119 13.15 -20.34 4.29
CA ALA A 119 11.95 -20.92 3.67
C ALA A 119 11.43 -22.15 4.43
N GLY A 120 12.32 -22.95 5.01
CA GLY A 120 11.96 -24.12 5.82
C GLY A 120 11.18 -23.80 7.12
N THR A 121 11.16 -22.54 7.55
CA THR A 121 10.45 -22.11 8.75
C THR A 121 8.98 -21.79 8.55
N PHE A 122 8.51 -21.72 7.31
CA PHE A 122 7.11 -21.44 6.99
C PHE A 122 6.25 -22.70 6.90
N TYR A 123 4.95 -22.55 7.08
CA TYR A 123 4.02 -23.57 6.61
C TYR A 123 4.04 -23.61 5.08
N SER A 124 4.02 -24.82 4.51
CA SER A 124 4.05 -25.00 3.07
C SER A 124 2.93 -24.28 2.34
N SER A 125 1.73 -24.24 2.93
CA SER A 125 0.57 -23.54 2.36
C SER A 125 0.80 -22.06 2.05
N TYR A 126 1.72 -21.39 2.75
CA TYR A 126 2.05 -19.98 2.49
C TYR A 126 3.18 -19.78 1.49
N LEU A 127 3.97 -20.82 1.26
CA LEU A 127 5.04 -20.80 0.26
C LEU A 127 4.57 -21.28 -1.10
N GLU A 128 3.66 -22.26 -1.14
CA GLU A 128 3.18 -22.82 -2.41
C GLU A 128 2.46 -21.80 -3.27
N VAL A 129 1.76 -20.83 -2.68
CA VAL A 129 1.16 -19.69 -3.41
C VAL A 129 2.19 -18.74 -4.04
N ASN A 130 3.45 -18.84 -3.65
CA ASN A 130 4.57 -18.07 -4.22
C ASN A 130 5.53 -18.97 -5.02
N ARG A 131 5.15 -20.23 -5.31
CA ARG A 131 5.97 -21.16 -6.07
C ARG A 131 5.70 -21.03 -7.57
N GLU A 132 6.73 -20.72 -8.32
CA GLU A 132 6.70 -20.70 -9.77
C GLU A 132 6.66 -22.11 -10.37
N ASP A 133 6.27 -22.27 -11.62
CA ASP A 133 6.30 -23.52 -12.37
C ASP A 133 7.69 -24.17 -12.40
N SER A 134 8.73 -23.35 -12.37
CA SER A 134 10.12 -23.78 -12.23
C SER A 134 10.42 -24.50 -10.91
N GLY A 135 9.53 -24.40 -9.92
CA GLY A 135 9.72 -24.84 -8.55
C GLY A 135 10.41 -23.80 -7.66
N ALA A 136 10.84 -22.67 -8.22
CA ALA A 136 11.49 -21.60 -7.46
C ALA A 136 10.48 -20.86 -6.56
N ILE A 137 10.97 -20.36 -5.42
CA ILE A 137 10.26 -19.44 -4.54
C ILE A 137 11.14 -18.21 -4.38
N ARG A 138 10.75 -17.09 -4.98
CA ARG A 138 11.54 -15.86 -4.96
C ARG A 138 11.08 -14.90 -3.89
N TRP A 139 9.83 -15.01 -3.45
CA TRP A 139 9.20 -14.14 -2.49
C TRP A 139 8.81 -14.89 -1.21
N LEU A 140 9.20 -14.36 -0.07
CA LEU A 140 8.79 -14.88 1.24
C LEU A 140 7.83 -13.89 1.89
N PRO A 141 6.66 -14.35 2.39
CA PRO A 141 5.72 -13.49 3.09
C PRO A 141 6.31 -13.05 4.43
N MET A 142 6.53 -11.74 4.60
CA MET A 142 7.27 -11.19 5.72
C MET A 142 6.46 -11.18 7.01
N CYS A 143 5.18 -10.83 6.92
CA CYS A 143 4.22 -10.88 8.01
C CYS A 143 2.80 -10.87 7.47
N ALA A 144 1.84 -11.31 8.28
CA ALA A 144 0.42 -11.38 7.95
C ALA A 144 -0.34 -10.23 8.61
N GLU A 145 -1.06 -9.44 7.83
CA GLU A 145 -2.13 -8.61 8.34
C GLU A 145 -3.42 -9.43 8.40
N VAL A 146 -4.17 -9.24 9.48
CA VAL A 146 -5.47 -9.89 9.66
C VAL A 146 -6.55 -8.95 9.17
N ASP A 147 -7.37 -9.41 8.24
CA ASP A 147 -8.54 -8.72 7.73
C ASP A 147 -9.76 -9.62 7.88
N SER A 148 -10.61 -9.31 8.84
CA SER A 148 -11.73 -10.20 9.19
C SER A 148 -12.91 -9.39 9.75
N ILE A 149 -13.82 -10.04 10.47
CA ILE A 149 -14.99 -9.39 11.04
C ILE A 149 -14.60 -8.66 12.31
N MET A 150 -14.68 -7.34 12.30
CA MET A 150 -14.43 -6.49 13.45
C MET A 150 -15.74 -6.18 14.17
N ALA A 151 -15.85 -6.49 15.46
CA ALA A 151 -17.07 -6.35 16.26
C ALA A 151 -16.89 -5.34 17.40
N ASN A 152 -17.87 -4.46 17.57
CA ASN A 152 -17.97 -3.56 18.71
C ASN A 152 -18.54 -4.31 19.92
N LYS A 153 -17.66 -4.92 20.72
CA LYS A 153 -18.04 -5.75 21.86
C LYS A 153 -18.88 -5.01 22.91
N ASP A 154 -18.70 -3.70 23.03
CA ASP A 154 -19.49 -2.91 23.98
C ASP A 154 -20.97 -2.86 23.59
N LEU A 155 -21.30 -2.89 22.28
CA LEU A 155 -22.68 -3.02 21.83
C LEU A 155 -23.25 -4.42 22.13
N PHE A 156 -22.49 -5.48 21.89
CA PHE A 156 -22.87 -6.83 22.23
C PHE A 156 -23.17 -6.98 23.73
N ASP A 157 -22.29 -6.46 24.60
CA ASP A 157 -22.47 -6.49 26.04
C ASP A 157 -23.66 -5.63 26.49
N LYS A 158 -23.82 -4.43 25.92
CA LYS A 158 -24.89 -3.50 26.26
C LYS A 158 -26.28 -4.08 26.02
N TYR A 159 -26.43 -4.81 24.93
CA TYR A 159 -27.73 -5.37 24.52
C TYR A 159 -27.88 -6.85 24.88
N ASN A 160 -26.89 -7.45 25.57
CA ASN A 160 -26.85 -8.87 25.93
C ASN A 160 -26.97 -9.80 24.71
N ILE A 161 -26.40 -9.41 23.59
CA ILE A 161 -26.26 -10.23 22.39
C ILE A 161 -24.93 -10.99 22.53
N PRO A 162 -24.89 -12.32 22.42
CA PRO A 162 -23.63 -13.06 22.48
C PRO A 162 -22.78 -12.78 21.23
N LEU A 163 -21.44 -12.81 21.37
CA LEU A 163 -20.57 -12.86 20.20
C LEU A 163 -20.82 -14.17 19.45
N PRO A 164 -20.98 -14.12 18.12
CA PRO A 164 -21.22 -15.31 17.31
C PRO A 164 -19.99 -16.22 17.27
N THR A 165 -20.22 -17.53 17.22
CA THR A 165 -19.19 -18.58 17.09
C THR A 165 -19.36 -19.41 15.81
N ASN A 166 -20.45 -19.22 15.06
CA ASN A 166 -20.73 -19.85 13.80
C ASN A 166 -21.61 -18.94 12.93
N TYR A 167 -21.83 -19.32 11.68
CA TYR A 167 -22.55 -18.50 10.72
C TYR A 167 -24.02 -18.24 11.11
N SER A 168 -24.72 -19.23 11.69
CA SER A 168 -26.10 -19.03 12.15
C SER A 168 -26.19 -17.96 13.25
N GLU A 169 -25.29 -18.03 14.23
CA GLU A 169 -25.24 -17.06 15.31
C GLU A 169 -24.81 -15.66 14.81
N PHE A 170 -23.97 -15.60 13.77
CA PHE A 170 -23.63 -14.34 13.12
C PHE A 170 -24.86 -13.67 12.50
N VAL A 171 -25.69 -14.41 11.80
CA VAL A 171 -26.94 -13.90 11.21
C VAL A 171 -27.93 -13.51 12.31
N GLU A 172 -28.07 -14.33 13.38
CA GLU A 172 -28.93 -14.01 14.52
C GLU A 172 -28.50 -12.72 15.22
N ALA A 173 -27.20 -12.48 15.35
CA ALA A 173 -26.67 -11.24 15.91
C ALA A 173 -26.99 -10.03 15.00
N ILE A 174 -26.87 -10.17 13.68
CA ILE A 174 -27.27 -9.14 12.72
C ILE A 174 -28.76 -8.80 12.90
N ASP A 175 -29.62 -9.79 12.90
CA ASP A 175 -31.06 -9.59 13.05
C ASP A 175 -31.40 -8.89 14.38
N ALA A 176 -30.75 -9.28 15.46
CA ALA A 176 -30.94 -8.67 16.77
C ALA A 176 -30.54 -7.19 16.81
N PHE A 177 -29.45 -6.80 16.12
CA PHE A 177 -29.04 -5.40 16.03
C PHE A 177 -29.96 -4.58 15.10
N GLU A 178 -30.40 -5.15 13.98
CA GLU A 178 -31.34 -4.49 13.06
C GLU A 178 -32.68 -4.20 13.76
N GLU A 179 -33.19 -5.10 14.63
CA GLU A 179 -34.39 -4.85 15.45
C GLU A 179 -34.20 -3.67 16.42
N LEU A 180 -32.97 -3.36 16.81
CA LEU A 180 -32.64 -2.22 17.66
C LEU A 180 -32.38 -0.93 16.86
N GLY A 181 -32.45 -0.99 15.54
CA GLY A 181 -32.13 0.12 14.65
C GLY A 181 -30.64 0.40 14.53
N ILE A 182 -29.81 -0.60 14.83
CA ILE A 182 -28.36 -0.59 14.67
C ILE A 182 -28.02 -1.48 13.47
N LYS A 183 -27.23 -0.98 12.52
CA LYS A 183 -26.81 -1.82 11.39
C LYS A 183 -25.98 -3.00 11.90
N GLY A 184 -26.38 -4.22 11.54
CA GLY A 184 -25.70 -5.43 12.03
C GLY A 184 -24.31 -5.60 11.46
N PHE A 185 -24.16 -5.40 10.13
CA PHE A 185 -22.89 -5.51 9.43
C PHE A 185 -22.80 -4.52 8.26
N GLN A 186 -21.62 -3.91 8.07
CA GLN A 186 -21.27 -3.10 6.90
C GLN A 186 -19.80 -3.30 6.51
N THR A 187 -19.46 -2.91 5.29
CA THR A 187 -18.07 -2.69 4.86
C THR A 187 -18.00 -1.58 3.81
N ASP A 188 -16.81 -1.17 3.48
CA ASP A 188 -16.46 -0.16 2.48
C ASP A 188 -16.51 -0.73 1.06
N TRP A 189 -17.72 -1.06 0.59
CA TRP A 189 -17.96 -1.77 -0.66
C TRP A 189 -17.46 -1.05 -1.92
N ASP A 190 -17.24 0.27 -1.87
CA ASP A 190 -16.72 1.07 -2.99
C ASP A 190 -15.21 0.84 -3.26
N TYR A 191 -14.55 -0.03 -2.50
CA TYR A 191 -13.17 -0.43 -2.75
C TYR A 191 -13.09 -1.80 -3.42
N ASP A 192 -12.19 -1.91 -4.42
CA ASP A 192 -11.95 -3.11 -5.21
C ASP A 192 -11.64 -4.35 -4.36
N TYR A 193 -10.86 -4.19 -3.29
CA TYR A 193 -10.50 -5.28 -2.39
C TYR A 193 -11.68 -5.77 -1.53
N SER A 194 -12.66 -4.93 -1.20
CA SER A 194 -13.71 -5.29 -0.23
C SER A 194 -14.66 -6.36 -0.73
N CYS A 195 -15.05 -6.30 -2.00
CA CYS A 195 -15.84 -7.37 -2.62
C CYS A 195 -15.07 -8.68 -2.68
N LEU A 196 -13.80 -8.64 -3.11
CA LEU A 196 -12.97 -9.83 -3.20
C LEU A 196 -12.71 -10.47 -1.83
N GLU A 197 -12.39 -9.68 -0.82
CA GLU A 197 -12.10 -10.16 0.54
C GLU A 197 -13.33 -10.78 1.20
N THR A 198 -14.51 -10.14 1.09
CA THR A 198 -15.74 -10.72 1.58
C THR A 198 -16.19 -11.97 0.82
N MET A 199 -16.02 -11.98 -0.50
CA MET A 199 -16.32 -13.13 -1.35
C MET A 199 -15.47 -14.34 -0.96
N GLN A 200 -14.17 -14.14 -0.78
CA GLN A 200 -13.28 -15.20 -0.29
C GLN A 200 -13.59 -15.56 1.16
N GLY A 201 -13.72 -14.55 2.04
CA GLY A 201 -13.93 -14.75 3.47
C GLY A 201 -15.12 -15.63 3.80
N CYS A 202 -16.26 -15.43 3.14
CA CYS A 202 -17.46 -16.25 3.36
C CYS A 202 -17.36 -17.68 2.79
N ALA A 203 -16.34 -17.98 1.99
CA ALA A 203 -16.17 -19.27 1.31
C ALA A 203 -14.78 -19.90 1.53
N ILE A 204 -14.05 -19.49 2.58
CA ILE A 204 -12.71 -20.03 2.87
C ILE A 204 -12.69 -21.56 2.94
N PRO A 205 -13.65 -22.26 3.58
CA PRO A 205 -13.63 -23.73 3.59
C PRO A 205 -13.60 -24.36 2.21
N GLU A 206 -14.30 -23.80 1.23
CA GLU A 206 -14.28 -24.25 -0.17
C GLU A 206 -12.92 -23.96 -0.81
N LEU A 207 -12.40 -22.76 -0.62
CA LEU A 207 -11.12 -22.32 -1.18
C LEU A 207 -9.92 -23.07 -0.57
N MET A 208 -10.06 -23.57 0.66
CA MET A 208 -9.06 -24.38 1.36
C MET A 208 -9.27 -25.90 1.16
N SER A 209 -10.28 -26.30 0.40
CA SER A 209 -10.41 -27.69 -0.04
C SER A 209 -9.26 -28.10 -0.96
N LEU A 210 -9.08 -29.40 -1.17
CA LEU A 210 -8.07 -29.90 -2.11
C LEU A 210 -8.27 -29.32 -3.52
N GLU A 211 -9.52 -29.24 -3.97
CA GLU A 211 -9.91 -28.67 -5.26
C GLU A 211 -9.62 -27.16 -5.34
N GLY A 212 -9.98 -26.42 -4.28
CA GLY A 212 -9.75 -24.98 -4.20
C GLY A 212 -8.27 -24.60 -4.13
N THR A 213 -7.47 -25.35 -3.36
CA THR A 213 -6.02 -25.13 -3.27
C THR A 213 -5.31 -25.50 -4.57
N GLN A 214 -5.74 -26.58 -5.26
CA GLN A 214 -5.17 -26.94 -6.55
C GLN A 214 -5.48 -25.86 -7.59
N TRP A 215 -6.74 -25.43 -7.69
CA TRP A 215 -7.11 -24.34 -8.60
C TRP A 215 -6.26 -23.09 -8.35
N ARG A 216 -6.07 -22.74 -7.08
CA ARG A 216 -5.27 -21.56 -6.73
C ARG A 216 -3.82 -21.68 -7.19
N MET A 217 -3.19 -22.82 -6.99
CA MET A 217 -1.82 -23.06 -7.44
C MET A 217 -1.73 -22.92 -8.96
N ASP A 218 -2.67 -23.53 -9.69
CA ASP A 218 -2.73 -23.45 -11.15
C ASP A 218 -2.94 -21.99 -11.61
N TYR A 219 -3.80 -21.22 -10.94
CA TYR A 219 -4.08 -19.81 -11.25
C TYR A 219 -2.88 -18.90 -10.94
N GLU A 220 -2.22 -19.08 -9.81
CA GLU A 220 -1.06 -18.27 -9.41
C GLU A 220 0.16 -18.54 -10.32
N SER A 221 0.27 -19.73 -10.91
CA SER A 221 1.31 -20.09 -11.86
C SER A 221 0.94 -19.84 -13.33
N GLU A 222 -0.18 -19.17 -13.59
CA GLU A 222 -0.66 -18.82 -14.92
C GLU A 222 0.40 -18.08 -15.75
N THR A 223 0.48 -18.44 -17.03
CA THR A 223 1.37 -17.80 -17.99
C THR A 223 0.59 -17.36 -19.24
N ASP A 224 1.20 -16.54 -20.11
CA ASP A 224 0.59 -16.10 -21.38
C ASP A 224 0.06 -17.25 -22.25
N ASP A 225 0.65 -18.45 -22.13
CA ASP A 225 0.30 -19.64 -22.90
C ASP A 225 -0.67 -20.58 -22.14
N HIS A 226 -0.87 -20.36 -20.84
CA HIS A 226 -1.70 -21.18 -19.98
C HIS A 226 -2.56 -20.27 -19.09
N GLN A 227 -3.83 -20.09 -19.47
CA GLN A 227 -4.81 -19.33 -18.71
C GLN A 227 -5.74 -20.27 -17.95
N VAL A 228 -5.96 -19.98 -16.68
CA VAL A 228 -6.79 -20.78 -15.77
C VAL A 228 -8.09 -20.03 -15.51
N GLY A 229 -9.20 -20.62 -15.96
CA GLY A 229 -10.54 -20.11 -15.67
C GLY A 229 -11.11 -20.69 -14.37
N LEU A 230 -12.40 -20.46 -14.18
CA LEU A 230 -13.15 -20.95 -13.02
C LEU A 230 -14.02 -22.17 -13.33
N ASP A 231 -14.04 -22.65 -14.57
CA ASP A 231 -14.84 -23.76 -14.99
C ASP A 231 -14.40 -25.06 -14.30
N ASP A 232 -15.39 -25.86 -13.86
CA ASP A 232 -15.18 -27.13 -13.14
C ASP A 232 -14.37 -26.97 -11.82
N THR A 233 -14.52 -25.84 -11.13
CA THR A 233 -13.80 -25.50 -9.89
C THR A 233 -14.74 -25.27 -8.71
N VAL A 234 -14.20 -24.84 -7.56
CA VAL A 234 -14.99 -24.48 -6.38
C VAL A 234 -15.74 -23.14 -6.51
N TRP A 235 -15.42 -22.31 -7.50
CA TRP A 235 -15.91 -20.93 -7.60
C TRP A 235 -17.42 -20.78 -7.73
N PRO A 236 -18.17 -21.67 -8.41
CA PRO A 236 -19.64 -21.60 -8.37
C PRO A 236 -20.19 -21.58 -6.94
N LYS A 237 -19.61 -22.39 -6.04
CA LYS A 237 -20.01 -22.42 -4.62
C LYS A 237 -19.59 -21.15 -3.87
N VAL A 238 -18.46 -20.55 -4.25
CA VAL A 238 -18.02 -19.26 -3.69
C VAL A 238 -19.08 -18.20 -3.97
N PHE A 239 -19.57 -18.10 -5.20
CA PHE A 239 -20.62 -17.15 -5.57
C PHE A 239 -21.97 -17.45 -4.90
N GLU A 240 -22.37 -18.72 -4.76
CA GLU A 240 -23.57 -19.10 -4.00
C GLU A 240 -23.48 -18.64 -2.53
N LYS A 241 -22.32 -18.84 -1.88
CA LYS A 241 -22.10 -18.39 -0.50
C LYS A 241 -22.05 -16.88 -0.39
N TYR A 242 -21.43 -16.20 -1.35
CA TYR A 242 -21.40 -14.74 -1.37
C TYR A 242 -22.80 -14.14 -1.56
N GLU A 243 -23.61 -14.67 -2.47
CA GLU A 243 -25.00 -14.26 -2.64
C GLU A 243 -25.80 -14.42 -1.33
N LYS A 244 -25.63 -15.58 -0.67
CA LYS A 244 -26.26 -15.83 0.63
C LYS A 244 -25.77 -14.81 1.67
N PHE A 245 -24.46 -14.56 1.75
CA PHE A 245 -23.87 -13.58 2.67
C PHE A 245 -24.45 -12.18 2.46
N LEU A 246 -24.51 -11.68 1.22
CA LEU A 246 -25.10 -10.37 0.89
C LEU A 246 -26.56 -10.25 1.35
N LYS A 247 -27.36 -11.31 1.19
CA LYS A 247 -28.73 -11.37 1.68
C LYS A 247 -28.80 -11.33 3.21
N ASP A 248 -27.94 -12.11 3.86
CA ASP A 248 -27.95 -12.28 5.32
C ASP A 248 -27.42 -11.04 6.05
N VAL A 249 -26.48 -10.28 5.47
CA VAL A 249 -26.01 -9.00 6.02
C VAL A 249 -26.95 -7.83 5.72
N ARG A 250 -28.08 -8.08 5.07
CA ARG A 250 -29.15 -7.08 4.81
C ARG A 250 -28.66 -5.89 3.97
N ILE A 251 -27.95 -6.17 2.85
CA ILE A 251 -27.51 -5.15 1.89
C ILE A 251 -28.72 -4.31 1.46
N GLN A 252 -28.52 -2.99 1.40
CA GLN A 252 -29.51 -2.02 0.94
C GLN A 252 -29.02 -1.32 -0.34
N PRO A 253 -29.92 -0.82 -1.20
CA PRO A 253 -29.53 0.01 -2.33
C PRO A 253 -28.72 1.24 -1.86
N GLY A 254 -27.54 1.45 -2.44
CA GLY A 254 -26.59 2.50 -2.07
C GLY A 254 -25.44 2.00 -1.17
N ASP A 255 -25.54 0.79 -0.60
CA ASP A 255 -24.45 0.23 0.19
C ASP A 255 -23.19 0.00 -0.68
N GLU A 256 -23.35 -0.24 -1.99
CA GLU A 256 -22.25 -0.39 -2.95
C GLU A 256 -21.35 0.85 -3.07
N GLU A 257 -21.85 2.03 -2.69
CA GLU A 257 -21.11 3.30 -2.71
C GLU A 257 -20.44 3.61 -1.35
N LEU A 258 -20.55 2.72 -0.36
CA LEU A 258 -19.99 2.95 0.97
C LEU A 258 -18.46 2.95 0.95
N ARG A 259 -17.89 4.01 1.50
CA ARG A 259 -16.45 4.23 1.63
C ARG A 259 -15.95 3.98 3.06
N PHE A 260 -14.64 3.84 3.18
CA PHE A 260 -13.96 3.54 4.44
C PHE A 260 -14.33 4.49 5.60
N SER A 261 -14.23 5.81 5.38
CA SER A 261 -14.44 6.78 6.46
C SER A 261 -15.87 6.76 7.00
N PRO A 262 -16.94 6.83 6.19
CA PRO A 262 -18.32 6.72 6.68
C PRO A 262 -18.62 5.42 7.44
N VAL A 263 -18.10 4.29 6.96
CA VAL A 263 -18.29 2.98 7.60
C VAL A 263 -17.58 2.93 8.96
N THR A 264 -16.34 3.39 9.01
CA THR A 264 -15.56 3.44 10.25
C THR A 264 -16.17 4.39 11.26
N GLU A 265 -16.66 5.54 10.83
CA GLU A 265 -17.33 6.51 11.70
C GLU A 265 -18.66 5.96 12.25
N ALA A 266 -19.46 5.30 11.42
CA ALA A 266 -20.68 4.64 11.88
C ALA A 266 -20.40 3.57 12.95
N TYR A 267 -19.31 2.81 12.78
CA TYR A 267 -18.86 1.83 13.76
C TYR A 267 -18.41 2.50 15.07
N ARG A 268 -17.57 3.54 15.00
CA ARG A 268 -17.11 4.32 16.17
C ARG A 268 -18.27 4.91 16.96
N ASN A 269 -19.30 5.40 16.26
CA ASN A 269 -20.50 5.99 16.86
C ASN A 269 -21.55 4.96 17.33
N GLY A 270 -21.27 3.67 17.21
CA GLY A 270 -22.20 2.61 17.61
C GLY A 270 -23.45 2.51 16.75
N GLN A 271 -23.41 3.01 15.53
CA GLN A 271 -24.48 2.90 14.54
C GLN A 271 -24.40 1.59 13.74
N THR A 272 -23.22 0.97 13.74
CA THR A 272 -22.94 -0.32 13.13
C THR A 272 -22.26 -1.23 14.15
N ALA A 273 -22.74 -2.47 14.27
CA ALA A 273 -22.24 -3.41 15.28
C ALA A 273 -20.98 -4.15 14.82
N MET A 274 -20.91 -4.51 13.55
CA MET A 274 -19.80 -5.25 12.95
C MET A 274 -19.43 -4.64 11.59
N ILE A 275 -18.13 -4.59 11.29
CA ILE A 275 -17.61 -4.22 9.98
C ILE A 275 -16.53 -5.23 9.58
N ARG A 276 -16.21 -5.33 8.28
CA ARG A 276 -14.98 -5.99 7.85
C ARG A 276 -13.84 -4.97 7.95
N ASN A 277 -12.78 -5.30 8.64
CA ASN A 277 -11.58 -4.49 8.67
C ASN A 277 -10.40 -5.22 9.33
N THR A 278 -9.26 -4.52 9.45
CA THR A 278 -8.01 -5.09 9.94
C THR A 278 -7.91 -5.09 11.47
N ALA A 279 -7.09 -6.00 12.00
CA ALA A 279 -6.75 -6.03 13.42
C ALA A 279 -6.06 -4.71 13.85
N ALA A 280 -5.26 -4.12 12.97
CA ALA A 280 -4.59 -2.85 13.24
C ALA A 280 -5.60 -1.70 13.46
N LEU A 281 -6.65 -1.60 12.65
CA LEU A 281 -7.70 -0.60 12.86
C LEU A 281 -8.46 -0.86 14.17
N SER A 282 -8.76 -2.13 14.49
CA SER A 282 -9.44 -2.51 15.73
C SER A 282 -8.66 -2.07 16.97
N ASP A 283 -7.35 -2.31 16.97
CA ASP A 283 -6.47 -1.88 18.08
C ASP A 283 -6.36 -0.35 18.17
N ASN A 284 -6.30 0.34 17.03
CA ASN A 284 -6.26 1.81 16.99
C ASN A 284 -7.56 2.40 17.55
N ILE A 285 -8.72 1.93 17.11
CA ILE A 285 -10.03 2.37 17.64
C ILE A 285 -10.12 2.10 19.15
N SER A 286 -9.67 0.93 19.59
CA SER A 286 -9.68 0.61 21.02
C SER A 286 -8.79 1.55 21.84
N LYS A 287 -7.65 1.93 21.30
CA LYS A 287 -6.70 2.85 21.94
C LYS A 287 -7.20 4.30 21.93
N GLU A 288 -7.73 4.78 20.80
CA GLU A 288 -8.15 6.17 20.60
C GLU A 288 -9.49 6.50 21.27
N ASP A 289 -10.49 5.63 21.06
CA ASP A 289 -11.87 5.88 21.48
C ASP A 289 -12.23 5.13 22.77
N GLY A 290 -11.38 4.24 23.25
CA GLY A 290 -11.65 3.40 24.40
C GLY A 290 -12.73 2.34 24.13
N LEU A 291 -13.09 2.08 22.88
CA LEU A 291 -14.03 1.05 22.48
C LEU A 291 -13.40 -0.35 22.66
N ASN A 292 -14.18 -1.31 23.12
CA ASN A 292 -13.77 -2.70 23.14
C ASN A 292 -14.02 -3.32 21.76
N SER A 293 -13.13 -2.99 20.80
CA SER A 293 -13.17 -3.51 19.44
C SER A 293 -12.41 -4.83 19.36
N VAL A 294 -12.98 -5.84 18.74
CA VAL A 294 -12.42 -7.21 18.67
C VAL A 294 -12.53 -7.76 17.24
N ILE A 295 -11.62 -8.65 16.90
CA ILE A 295 -11.64 -9.38 15.62
C ILE A 295 -12.25 -10.76 15.85
N LEU A 296 -13.20 -11.11 15.01
CA LEU A 296 -13.84 -12.40 14.91
C LEU A 296 -13.44 -13.07 13.57
N PRO A 297 -13.50 -14.40 13.48
CA PRO A 297 -13.25 -15.08 12.22
C PRO A 297 -14.35 -14.81 11.20
N TYR A 298 -14.11 -15.15 9.94
CA TYR A 298 -15.19 -15.49 9.02
C TYR A 298 -15.81 -16.81 9.48
N PHE A 299 -17.13 -16.85 9.54
CA PHE A 299 -17.86 -17.94 10.17
C PHE A 299 -18.21 -19.04 9.17
N GLY A 300 -17.87 -20.28 9.51
CA GLY A 300 -18.38 -21.47 8.87
C GLY A 300 -19.69 -21.96 9.49
N GLU A 301 -20.15 -23.13 9.03
CA GLU A 301 -21.38 -23.75 9.60
C GLU A 301 -21.20 -24.13 11.08
N THR A 302 -20.00 -24.54 11.45
CA THR A 302 -19.59 -24.83 12.83
C THR A 302 -18.37 -23.99 13.19
N SER A 303 -18.05 -23.91 14.47
CA SER A 303 -16.85 -23.21 14.92
C SER A 303 -15.54 -23.83 14.41
N GLU A 304 -15.53 -25.11 14.07
CA GLU A 304 -14.38 -25.80 13.48
C GLU A 304 -14.11 -25.38 12.05
N ASP A 305 -15.13 -24.83 11.37
CA ASP A 305 -15.06 -24.34 9.98
C ASP A 305 -14.74 -22.85 9.90
N ASN A 306 -14.45 -22.21 11.02
CA ASN A 306 -14.13 -20.79 11.08
C ASN A 306 -12.68 -20.54 10.64
N TRP A 307 -12.46 -19.44 9.90
CA TRP A 307 -11.15 -19.06 9.39
C TRP A 307 -10.89 -17.56 9.57
N ILE A 308 -9.63 -17.22 9.72
CA ILE A 308 -9.15 -15.85 9.68
C ILE A 308 -8.61 -15.56 8.28
N LEU A 309 -9.15 -14.54 7.64
CA LEU A 309 -8.59 -14.04 6.39
C LEU A 309 -7.35 -13.18 6.70
N THR A 310 -6.28 -13.46 5.98
CA THR A 310 -5.02 -12.73 6.10
C THR A 310 -4.50 -12.35 4.74
N TYR A 311 -3.57 -11.40 4.72
CA TYR A 311 -2.74 -11.16 3.56
C TYR A 311 -1.32 -10.78 3.99
N PRO A 312 -0.30 -11.05 3.14
CA PRO A 312 1.03 -10.54 3.43
C PRO A 312 0.98 -9.02 3.44
N MET A 313 1.32 -8.40 4.59
CA MET A 313 1.48 -6.96 4.65
C MET A 313 2.57 -6.54 3.67
N CYS A 314 3.67 -7.30 3.64
CA CYS A 314 4.63 -7.27 2.57
C CYS A 314 5.30 -8.63 2.37
N GLN A 315 5.91 -8.79 1.21
CA GLN A 315 6.75 -9.90 0.85
C GLN A 315 8.18 -9.41 0.63
N VAL A 316 9.16 -10.27 0.87
CA VAL A 316 10.59 -9.95 0.71
C VAL A 316 11.22 -10.86 -0.32
N ALA A 317 12.07 -10.28 -1.17
CA ALA A 317 12.89 -11.01 -2.12
C ALA A 317 14.34 -10.48 -2.12
N VAL A 318 15.24 -11.23 -2.73
CA VAL A 318 16.66 -10.91 -2.82
C VAL A 318 17.05 -10.84 -4.29
N SER A 319 17.81 -9.81 -4.67
CA SER A 319 18.34 -9.69 -6.02
C SER A 319 19.30 -10.84 -6.36
N SER A 320 19.17 -11.40 -7.57
CA SER A 320 20.08 -12.44 -8.05
C SER A 320 21.55 -12.00 -8.11
N LYS A 321 21.82 -10.70 -8.20
CA LYS A 321 23.18 -10.15 -8.14
C LYS A 321 23.88 -10.36 -6.80
N VAL A 322 23.13 -10.56 -5.74
CA VAL A 322 23.71 -10.93 -4.43
C VAL A 322 24.46 -12.25 -4.52
N GLU A 323 24.10 -13.13 -5.46
CA GLU A 323 24.79 -14.41 -5.67
C GLU A 323 26.18 -14.28 -6.32
N GLU A 324 26.49 -13.13 -6.91
CA GLU A 324 27.80 -12.87 -7.53
C GLU A 324 28.90 -12.57 -6.49
N ASP A 325 28.52 -12.25 -5.23
CA ASP A 325 29.42 -11.94 -4.13
C ASP A 325 29.07 -12.81 -2.91
N GLU A 326 29.89 -13.80 -2.64
CA GLU A 326 29.69 -14.78 -1.56
C GLU A 326 29.65 -14.15 -0.15
N GLU A 327 30.40 -13.05 0.09
CA GLU A 327 30.39 -12.36 1.38
C GLU A 327 29.07 -11.58 1.54
N LYS A 328 28.63 -10.90 0.49
CA LYS A 328 27.34 -10.20 0.46
C LYS A 328 26.18 -11.18 0.58
N LYS A 329 26.21 -12.29 -0.16
CA LYS A 329 25.19 -13.35 -0.09
C LYS A 329 25.06 -13.88 1.33
N LYS A 330 26.18 -14.20 1.97
CA LYS A 330 26.18 -14.66 3.36
C LYS A 330 25.56 -13.62 4.30
N ALA A 331 25.95 -12.35 4.17
CA ALA A 331 25.40 -11.28 5.01
C ALA A 331 23.91 -11.09 4.79
N VAL A 332 23.43 -11.12 3.55
CA VAL A 332 21.99 -11.01 3.23
C VAL A 332 21.20 -12.20 3.79
N MET A 333 21.72 -13.42 3.71
CA MET A 333 21.07 -14.59 4.30
C MET A 333 21.01 -14.50 5.83
N GLU A 334 22.07 -14.02 6.49
CA GLU A 334 22.07 -13.78 7.93
C GLU A 334 21.06 -12.69 8.33
N ILE A 335 20.90 -11.65 7.51
CA ILE A 335 19.86 -10.61 7.71
C ILE A 335 18.48 -11.24 7.60
N LEU A 336 18.19 -12.02 6.57
CA LEU A 336 16.89 -12.68 6.42
C LEU A 336 16.58 -13.62 7.60
N GLN A 337 17.54 -14.45 8.01
CA GLN A 337 17.38 -15.31 9.19
C GLN A 337 17.07 -14.49 10.45
N ALA A 338 17.75 -13.36 10.61
CA ALA A 338 17.48 -12.47 11.73
C ALA A 338 16.10 -11.82 11.66
N VAL A 339 15.68 -11.34 10.50
CA VAL A 339 14.35 -10.75 10.29
C VAL A 339 13.24 -11.75 10.57
N PHE A 340 13.41 -13.00 10.17
CA PHE A 340 12.41 -14.07 10.41
C PHE A 340 12.57 -14.77 11.76
N SER A 341 13.53 -14.38 12.61
CA SER A 341 13.58 -14.81 14.01
C SER A 341 12.47 -14.16 14.85
N GLU A 342 12.20 -14.70 16.03
CA GLU A 342 11.22 -14.10 16.97
C GLU A 342 11.54 -12.63 17.27
N GLU A 343 12.81 -12.29 17.47
CA GLU A 343 13.26 -10.92 17.75
C GLU A 343 13.04 -9.99 16.55
N GLY A 344 13.38 -10.46 15.34
CA GLY A 344 13.18 -9.71 14.10
C GLY A 344 11.69 -9.52 13.77
N GLN A 345 10.89 -10.57 13.92
CA GLN A 345 9.45 -10.49 13.72
C GLN A 345 8.77 -9.54 14.72
N LYS A 346 9.26 -9.46 15.97
CA LYS A 346 8.80 -8.43 16.92
C LYS A 346 9.18 -7.03 16.45
N ALA A 347 10.33 -6.83 15.83
CA ALA A 347 10.69 -5.54 15.24
C ALA A 347 9.84 -5.20 14.00
N VAL A 348 9.50 -6.20 13.18
CA VAL A 348 8.55 -6.05 12.07
C VAL A 348 7.17 -5.67 12.56
N ALA A 349 6.70 -6.33 13.62
CA ALA A 349 5.37 -6.12 14.20
C ALA A 349 5.26 -4.85 15.07
N ALA A 350 6.38 -4.25 15.45
CA ALA A 350 6.38 -3.10 16.33
C ALA A 350 5.62 -1.92 15.69
N GLY A 351 4.55 -1.50 16.34
CA GLY A 351 3.64 -0.48 15.82
C GLY A 351 2.56 -0.97 14.85
N THR A 352 2.47 -2.29 14.61
CA THR A 352 1.42 -2.92 13.79
C THR A 352 0.87 -4.17 14.49
N SER A 353 -0.38 -4.52 14.18
CA SER A 353 -1.07 -5.69 14.76
C SER A 353 -1.02 -6.87 13.79
N VAL A 354 0.20 -7.28 13.41
CA VAL A 354 0.43 -8.35 12.44
C VAL A 354 0.76 -9.69 13.09
N LEU A 355 0.59 -10.77 12.33
CA LEU A 355 0.99 -12.12 12.66
C LEU A 355 2.26 -12.51 11.88
N SER A 356 2.97 -13.52 12.37
CA SER A 356 4.04 -14.15 11.59
C SER A 356 3.50 -15.34 10.80
N TYR A 357 3.94 -15.49 9.56
CA TYR A 357 3.73 -16.73 8.81
C TYR A 357 4.78 -17.82 9.12
N ASN A 358 5.77 -17.48 9.95
CA ASN A 358 6.75 -18.46 10.43
C ASN A 358 6.12 -19.33 11.53
N LYS A 359 6.06 -20.65 11.29
CA LYS A 359 5.48 -21.64 12.23
C LYS A 359 6.19 -21.74 13.57
N GLU A 360 7.43 -21.22 13.67
CA GLU A 360 8.24 -21.26 14.88
C GLU A 360 8.10 -19.97 15.71
N VAL A 361 7.39 -18.97 15.19
CA VAL A 361 7.31 -17.64 15.79
C VAL A 361 5.86 -17.22 16.03
N ASN A 362 5.50 -17.02 17.27
CA ASN A 362 4.22 -16.43 17.64
C ASN A 362 4.45 -15.02 18.19
N ILE A 363 4.05 -14.01 17.41
CA ILE A 363 4.18 -12.59 17.74
C ILE A 363 2.84 -11.90 17.96
N SER A 364 1.73 -12.63 17.96
CA SER A 364 0.42 -12.03 18.17
C SER A 364 0.36 -11.32 19.51
N SER A 365 0.40 -9.99 19.48
CA SER A 365 0.27 -9.14 20.66
C SER A 365 -1.00 -8.28 20.62
N SER A 366 -1.79 -8.38 19.55
CA SER A 366 -2.99 -7.59 19.36
C SER A 366 -4.08 -8.02 20.35
N PRO A 367 -4.54 -7.14 21.26
CA PRO A 367 -5.69 -7.42 22.13
C PRO A 367 -6.97 -7.71 21.34
N ALA A 368 -7.10 -7.16 20.14
CA ALA A 368 -8.25 -7.37 19.27
C ALA A 368 -8.40 -8.83 18.84
N LEU A 369 -7.30 -9.58 18.72
CA LEU A 369 -7.28 -10.97 18.27
C LEU A 369 -7.64 -12.00 19.36
N LYS A 370 -7.96 -11.55 20.57
CA LYS A 370 -8.24 -12.43 21.72
C LYS A 370 -9.30 -13.50 21.43
N TYR A 371 -10.33 -13.16 20.64
CA TYR A 371 -11.42 -14.08 20.30
C TYR A 371 -11.15 -14.93 19.05
N SER A 372 -10.03 -14.68 18.41
CA SER A 372 -9.57 -15.40 17.21
C SER A 372 -8.31 -16.24 17.47
N GLN A 373 -7.80 -16.23 18.72
CA GLN A 373 -6.52 -16.85 19.07
C GLN A 373 -6.49 -18.35 18.80
N GLU A 374 -7.59 -19.06 19.04
CA GLU A 374 -7.66 -20.51 18.78
C GLU A 374 -7.48 -20.85 17.30
N TYR A 375 -7.99 -20.02 16.40
CA TYR A 375 -7.85 -20.19 14.94
C TYR A 375 -6.43 -19.87 14.49
N ILE A 376 -5.80 -18.87 15.11
CA ILE A 376 -4.39 -18.54 14.88
C ILE A 376 -3.49 -19.70 15.31
N ASP A 377 -3.70 -20.20 16.52
CA ASP A 377 -2.89 -21.29 17.11
C ASP A 377 -3.07 -22.61 16.34
N SER A 378 -4.24 -22.85 15.75
CA SER A 378 -4.54 -24.02 14.91
C SER A 378 -4.19 -23.82 13.43
N ASN A 379 -3.62 -22.68 13.05
CA ASN A 379 -3.29 -22.31 11.67
C ASN A 379 -4.50 -22.29 10.72
N HIS A 380 -5.69 -21.92 11.22
CA HIS A 380 -6.86 -21.62 10.40
C HIS A 380 -6.75 -20.20 9.82
N LEU A 381 -5.64 -19.94 9.15
CA LEU A 381 -5.34 -18.68 8.47
C LEU A 381 -5.40 -18.88 6.96
N TYR A 382 -6.25 -18.14 6.29
CA TYR A 382 -6.33 -18.12 4.85
C TYR A 382 -5.59 -16.90 4.30
N MET A 383 -4.54 -17.13 3.51
CA MET A 383 -3.87 -16.06 2.77
C MET A 383 -4.70 -15.76 1.52
N ARG A 384 -5.33 -14.59 1.47
CA ARG A 384 -6.20 -14.24 0.35
C ARG A 384 -5.46 -14.22 -0.98
N LEU A 385 -6.19 -14.59 -2.02
CA LEU A 385 -5.78 -14.37 -3.40
C LEU A 385 -5.90 -12.87 -3.72
N ALA A 386 -4.94 -12.34 -4.47
CA ALA A 386 -4.91 -10.96 -4.92
C ALA A 386 -4.19 -10.86 -6.26
N SER A 387 -4.88 -10.41 -7.28
CA SER A 387 -4.28 -9.98 -8.56
C SER A 387 -5.04 -8.75 -9.06
N THR A 388 -4.42 -7.98 -9.96
CA THR A 388 -5.04 -6.77 -10.51
C THR A 388 -6.37 -7.09 -11.20
N GLU A 389 -6.40 -8.14 -12.01
CA GLU A 389 -7.60 -8.59 -12.73
C GLU A 389 -8.73 -8.96 -11.76
N ILE A 390 -8.40 -9.80 -10.78
CA ILE A 390 -9.39 -10.29 -9.81
C ILE A 390 -9.97 -9.16 -8.99
N PHE A 391 -9.19 -8.16 -8.59
CA PHE A 391 -9.71 -7.01 -7.85
C PHE A 391 -10.75 -6.25 -8.64
N ALA A 392 -10.39 -5.81 -9.86
CA ALA A 392 -11.27 -5.01 -10.69
C ALA A 392 -12.57 -5.76 -11.05
N VAL A 393 -12.45 -7.03 -11.44
CA VAL A 393 -13.61 -7.86 -11.79
C VAL A 393 -14.48 -8.16 -10.57
N SER A 394 -13.88 -8.38 -9.39
CA SER A 394 -14.62 -8.64 -8.14
C SER A 394 -15.49 -7.46 -7.73
N GLN A 395 -15.01 -6.23 -7.91
CA GLN A 395 -15.78 -5.02 -7.62
C GLN A 395 -16.98 -4.91 -8.56
N ASP A 396 -16.77 -4.98 -9.87
CA ASP A 396 -17.85 -4.89 -10.87
C ASP A 396 -18.93 -5.94 -10.64
N VAL A 397 -18.53 -7.21 -10.51
CA VAL A 397 -19.46 -8.33 -10.31
C VAL A 397 -20.13 -8.24 -8.93
N GLY A 398 -19.36 -7.90 -7.88
CA GLY A 398 -19.89 -7.75 -6.52
C GLY A 398 -20.96 -6.67 -6.43
N HIS A 399 -20.73 -5.50 -7.02
CA HIS A 399 -21.72 -4.41 -7.07
C HIS A 399 -23.00 -4.82 -7.82
N LYS A 400 -22.88 -5.55 -8.94
CA LYS A 400 -24.05 -6.07 -9.67
C LYS A 400 -24.82 -7.12 -8.88
N MET A 401 -24.15 -7.92 -8.05
CA MET A 401 -24.85 -8.81 -7.11
C MET A 401 -25.58 -8.03 -6.01
N MET A 402 -24.95 -6.98 -5.46
CA MET A 402 -25.55 -6.14 -4.42
C MET A 402 -26.80 -5.40 -4.93
N THR A 403 -26.77 -4.92 -6.16
CA THR A 403 -27.92 -4.26 -6.80
C THR A 403 -28.97 -5.23 -7.34
N GLY A 404 -28.70 -6.54 -7.30
CA GLY A 404 -29.61 -7.59 -7.80
C GLY A 404 -29.63 -7.72 -9.33
N GLU A 405 -28.68 -7.13 -10.03
CA GLU A 405 -28.51 -7.33 -11.47
C GLU A 405 -27.98 -8.75 -11.77
N TYR A 406 -27.11 -9.28 -10.91
CA TYR A 406 -26.59 -10.64 -11.00
C TYR A 406 -27.03 -11.49 -9.80
N ASP A 407 -27.41 -12.73 -10.09
CA ASP A 407 -27.46 -13.84 -9.13
C ASP A 407 -26.13 -14.59 -9.11
N ALA A 408 -25.97 -15.58 -8.25
CA ALA A 408 -24.72 -16.34 -8.12
C ALA A 408 -24.23 -16.95 -9.44
N GLN A 409 -25.15 -17.49 -10.28
CA GLN A 409 -24.80 -18.11 -11.53
C GLN A 409 -24.32 -17.10 -12.58
N SER A 410 -25.08 -16.02 -12.78
CA SER A 410 -24.71 -14.96 -13.73
C SER A 410 -23.45 -14.20 -13.28
N ALA A 411 -23.26 -14.04 -11.98
CA ALA A 411 -22.03 -13.46 -11.40
C ALA A 411 -20.81 -14.33 -11.69
N TYR A 412 -20.91 -15.64 -11.45
CA TYR A 412 -19.87 -16.60 -11.77
C TYR A 412 -19.51 -16.59 -13.26
N GLU A 413 -20.51 -16.65 -14.15
CA GLU A 413 -20.27 -16.63 -15.60
C GLU A 413 -19.61 -15.34 -16.05
N ALA A 414 -20.05 -14.19 -15.53
CA ALA A 414 -19.47 -12.88 -15.83
C ALA A 414 -18.04 -12.75 -15.29
N PHE A 415 -17.78 -13.21 -14.08
CA PHE A 415 -16.46 -13.20 -13.47
C PHE A 415 -15.48 -14.07 -14.27
N ASN A 416 -15.86 -15.33 -14.56
CA ASN A 416 -15.03 -16.24 -15.35
C ASN A 416 -14.68 -15.68 -16.75
N ALA A 417 -15.67 -15.10 -17.42
CA ALA A 417 -15.46 -14.48 -18.74
C ALA A 417 -14.51 -13.26 -18.67
N GLN A 418 -14.59 -12.48 -17.60
CA GLN A 418 -13.79 -11.27 -17.46
C GLN A 418 -12.35 -11.56 -17.06
N ILE A 419 -12.09 -12.50 -16.12
CA ILE A 419 -10.71 -12.80 -15.70
C ILE A 419 -9.89 -13.49 -16.79
N THR A 420 -10.52 -14.26 -17.70
CA THR A 420 -9.83 -14.93 -18.80
C THR A 420 -9.47 -14.01 -19.96
N ASP A 421 -10.18 -12.90 -20.13
CA ASP A 421 -9.98 -11.93 -21.22
C ASP A 421 -9.70 -10.50 -20.68
N TYR A 422 -9.30 -10.37 -19.42
CA TYR A 422 -9.06 -9.07 -18.81
C TYR A 422 -8.00 -8.28 -19.55
N VAL A 423 -8.34 -7.06 -19.89
CA VAL A 423 -7.39 -6.04 -20.39
C VAL A 423 -7.59 -4.80 -19.52
N ASP A 424 -6.57 -4.42 -18.80
CA ASP A 424 -6.61 -3.19 -18.02
C ASP A 424 -6.78 -1.99 -18.95
N PRO A 425 -7.96 -1.32 -18.92
CA PRO A 425 -8.21 -0.19 -19.83
C PRO A 425 -7.25 0.96 -19.57
N GLU A 426 -6.78 1.14 -18.34
CA GLU A 426 -5.83 2.20 -18.00
C GLU A 426 -4.43 1.95 -18.56
N ALA A 427 -4.07 0.69 -18.81
CA ALA A 427 -2.79 0.34 -19.44
C ALA A 427 -2.74 0.64 -20.94
N GLU A 428 -3.89 0.74 -21.60
CA GLU A 428 -3.99 1.04 -23.04
C GLU A 428 -4.31 2.52 -23.33
N GLU A 429 -4.89 3.26 -22.38
CA GLU A 429 -5.26 4.66 -22.58
C GLU A 429 -4.05 5.58 -22.55
N ILE A 430 -3.66 6.09 -23.71
CA ILE A 430 -2.55 7.06 -23.84
C ILE A 430 -3.04 8.44 -23.45
N LEU A 431 -2.52 8.99 -22.35
CA LEU A 431 -2.85 10.32 -21.87
C LEU A 431 -2.04 11.42 -22.57
N PHE A 432 -0.70 11.26 -22.63
CA PHE A 432 0.21 12.27 -23.15
C PHE A 432 1.61 11.68 -23.45
N THR A 433 2.48 12.51 -24.03
CA THR A 433 3.91 12.21 -24.17
C THR A 433 4.71 13.22 -23.36
N GLN A 434 5.45 12.74 -22.37
CA GLN A 434 6.35 13.51 -21.53
C GLN A 434 7.68 13.73 -22.26
N LYS A 435 8.10 14.98 -22.40
CA LYS A 435 9.32 15.32 -23.11
C LYS A 435 10.58 15.11 -22.27
N ASN A 436 10.55 15.58 -21.03
CA ASN A 436 11.69 15.59 -20.12
C ASN A 436 11.42 14.64 -18.95
N GLY A 437 12.45 13.91 -18.51
CA GLY A 437 12.40 13.14 -17.28
C GLY A 437 12.83 13.97 -16.07
N TYR A 438 12.33 13.63 -14.88
CA TYR A 438 12.66 14.27 -13.61
C TYR A 438 12.93 13.22 -12.55
N SER A 439 14.12 13.30 -11.90
CA SER A 439 14.49 12.36 -10.84
C SER A 439 13.65 12.56 -9.59
N ASN A 440 13.32 11.45 -8.92
CA ASN A 440 12.71 11.47 -7.58
C ASN A 440 13.76 11.47 -6.46
N ASP A 441 15.05 11.43 -6.78
CA ASP A 441 16.10 11.55 -5.78
C ASP A 441 16.03 12.93 -5.13
N PHE A 442 16.13 12.94 -3.79
CA PHE A 442 16.14 14.17 -3.03
C PHE A 442 17.54 14.80 -3.10
N GLY A 443 17.66 15.82 -3.94
CA GLY A 443 18.89 16.58 -4.14
C GLY A 443 19.02 17.78 -3.19
N GLU A 444 19.94 18.69 -3.51
CA GLU A 444 20.20 19.92 -2.75
C GLU A 444 18.95 20.84 -2.67
N HIS A 445 18.11 20.80 -3.69
CA HIS A 445 16.92 21.63 -3.84
C HIS A 445 15.61 20.85 -3.85
N GLY A 446 15.63 19.60 -3.36
CA GLY A 446 14.48 18.71 -3.27
C GLY A 446 14.40 17.67 -4.39
N SER A 447 13.23 17.03 -4.52
CA SER A 447 12.92 16.06 -5.57
C SER A 447 12.30 16.75 -6.78
N ALA A 448 12.92 16.61 -7.95
CA ALA A 448 12.40 17.18 -9.19
C ALA A 448 11.06 16.54 -9.62
N ALA A 449 10.89 15.23 -9.43
CA ALA A 449 9.62 14.55 -9.73
C ALA A 449 8.49 15.06 -8.83
N ALA A 450 8.72 15.15 -7.53
CA ALA A 450 7.73 15.65 -6.58
C ALA A 450 7.37 17.12 -6.85
N SER A 451 8.37 17.96 -7.15
CA SER A 451 8.12 19.36 -7.56
C SER A 451 7.27 19.46 -8.81
N SER A 452 7.58 18.66 -9.82
CA SER A 452 6.82 18.61 -11.08
C SER A 452 5.36 18.24 -10.85
N MET A 453 5.10 17.26 -9.99
CA MET A 453 3.73 16.87 -9.62
C MET A 453 3.00 18.02 -8.93
N MET A 454 3.63 18.67 -7.95
CA MET A 454 3.02 19.80 -7.24
C MET A 454 2.77 20.99 -8.18
N ASN A 455 3.67 21.25 -9.13
CA ASN A 455 3.46 22.27 -10.15
C ASN A 455 2.28 21.94 -11.06
N THR A 456 2.12 20.65 -11.41
CA THR A 456 1.02 20.17 -12.24
C THR A 456 -0.33 20.33 -11.53
N LEU A 457 -0.43 19.90 -10.28
CA LEU A 457 -1.64 20.08 -9.46
C LEU A 457 -1.97 21.58 -9.28
N ARG A 458 -1.00 22.36 -8.83
CA ARG A 458 -1.21 23.80 -8.59
C ARG A 458 -1.73 24.52 -9.83
N ALA A 459 -1.13 24.28 -10.98
CA ALA A 459 -1.55 24.90 -12.23
C ALA A 459 -2.96 24.49 -12.67
N ALA A 460 -3.34 23.23 -12.44
CA ALA A 460 -4.66 22.72 -12.83
C ALA A 460 -5.81 23.30 -12.00
N PHE A 461 -5.53 23.61 -10.74
CA PHE A 461 -6.50 24.21 -9.81
C PHE A 461 -6.41 25.73 -9.73
N ASP A 462 -5.44 26.35 -10.43
CA ASP A 462 -5.23 27.81 -10.46
C ASP A 462 -4.99 28.41 -9.08
N ASP A 463 -4.20 27.70 -8.25
CA ASP A 463 -3.86 28.16 -6.89
C ASP A 463 -2.50 28.87 -6.86
N GLN A 464 -2.33 29.75 -5.87
CA GLN A 464 -1.07 30.49 -5.70
C GLN A 464 0.02 29.61 -5.11
N ILE A 465 -0.37 28.71 -4.19
CA ILE A 465 0.54 27.82 -3.47
C ILE A 465 0.00 26.39 -3.53
N ALA A 466 0.90 25.42 -3.64
CA ALA A 466 0.61 24.03 -3.31
C ALA A 466 1.69 23.51 -2.37
N VAL A 467 1.28 22.80 -1.33
CA VAL A 467 2.15 22.17 -0.34
C VAL A 467 1.81 20.69 -0.30
N GLY A 468 2.77 19.87 -0.61
CA GLY A 468 2.69 18.43 -0.46
C GLY A 468 3.65 17.95 0.59
N TYR A 469 3.46 16.72 0.99
CA TYR A 469 4.37 16.04 1.89
C TYR A 469 5.10 14.95 1.11
N SER A 470 6.41 14.90 1.25
CA SER A 470 7.17 13.82 0.62
C SER A 470 6.86 12.50 1.35
N PRO A 471 6.76 11.40 0.66
CA PRO A 471 6.94 11.20 -0.77
C PRO A 471 5.63 11.33 -1.57
N VAL A 472 5.33 12.51 -2.06
CA VAL A 472 4.17 12.70 -2.96
C VAL A 472 4.41 11.99 -4.31
N ALA A 473 5.66 11.88 -4.75
CA ALA A 473 6.05 11.08 -5.89
C ALA A 473 6.63 9.74 -5.44
N SER A 474 6.13 8.64 -5.99
CA SER A 474 6.62 7.28 -5.71
C SER A 474 7.79 6.88 -6.59
N THR A 475 7.88 7.43 -7.79
CA THR A 475 8.96 7.16 -8.75
C THR A 475 9.42 8.43 -9.43
N SER A 476 10.54 8.33 -10.17
CA SER A 476 10.93 9.37 -11.12
C SER A 476 9.92 9.48 -12.25
N ILE A 477 9.77 10.69 -12.82
CA ILE A 477 9.04 10.92 -14.04
C ILE A 477 10.00 10.68 -15.20
N TYR A 478 9.62 9.85 -16.16
CA TYR A 478 10.44 9.53 -17.33
C TYR A 478 9.96 10.26 -18.57
N SER A 479 10.85 10.49 -19.53
CA SER A 479 10.45 10.91 -20.86
C SER A 479 9.83 9.73 -21.61
N GLY A 480 8.77 9.97 -22.35
CA GLY A 480 8.07 8.93 -23.13
C GLY A 480 6.56 9.09 -23.10
N THR A 481 5.88 8.11 -23.65
CA THR A 481 4.42 8.06 -23.68
C THR A 481 3.92 7.51 -22.35
N TYR A 482 2.93 8.18 -21.77
CA TYR A 482 2.26 7.77 -20.56
C TYR A 482 0.86 7.26 -20.84
N THR A 483 0.55 6.08 -20.34
CA THR A 483 -0.81 5.62 -20.14
C THR A 483 -1.37 6.16 -18.83
N LEU A 484 -2.68 6.05 -18.63
CA LEU A 484 -3.31 6.43 -17.37
C LEU A 484 -2.72 5.66 -16.19
N GLN A 485 -2.56 4.35 -16.33
CA GLN A 485 -1.94 3.48 -15.33
C GLN A 485 -0.51 3.97 -14.99
N GLN A 486 0.32 4.23 -15.99
CA GLN A 486 1.70 4.72 -15.76
C GLN A 486 1.74 6.09 -15.08
N ALA A 487 0.80 6.97 -15.40
CA ALA A 487 0.68 8.27 -14.73
C ALA A 487 0.31 8.09 -13.24
N LYS A 488 -0.59 7.15 -12.93
CA LYS A 488 -0.93 6.79 -11.54
C LYS A 488 0.24 6.20 -10.77
N TRP A 489 1.16 5.51 -11.41
CA TRP A 489 2.36 4.97 -10.74
C TRP A 489 3.30 6.04 -10.18
N VAL A 490 3.26 7.24 -10.71
CA VAL A 490 4.06 8.35 -10.18
C VAL A 490 3.53 8.84 -8.83
N LEU A 491 2.26 8.60 -8.53
CA LEU A 491 1.59 9.00 -7.30
C LEU A 491 1.70 7.93 -6.21
N THR A 492 1.92 8.34 -4.96
CA THR A 492 2.11 7.40 -3.86
C THR A 492 0.82 6.84 -3.26
N ALA A 493 -0.24 7.62 -3.17
CA ALA A 493 -1.41 7.23 -2.41
C ALA A 493 -2.66 8.03 -2.78
N ARG A 494 -3.81 7.45 -2.43
CA ARG A 494 -5.13 8.09 -2.50
C ARG A 494 -5.35 8.97 -1.27
N ASN A 495 -4.60 10.07 -1.16
CA ASN A 495 -4.73 11.01 -0.05
C ASN A 495 -5.68 12.15 -0.43
N ALA A 496 -6.40 12.70 0.53
CA ALA A 496 -7.25 13.86 0.28
C ALA A 496 -6.43 15.12 -0.08
N ILE A 497 -7.03 15.98 -0.88
CA ILE A 497 -6.50 17.31 -1.18
C ILE A 497 -7.42 18.34 -0.54
N TYR A 498 -6.84 19.24 0.24
CA TYR A 498 -7.54 20.37 0.85
C TYR A 498 -7.19 21.64 0.11
N ARG A 499 -8.20 22.43 -0.20
CA ARG A 499 -8.03 23.72 -0.87
C ARG A 499 -8.66 24.82 -0.03
N GLY A 500 -7.93 25.89 0.26
CA GLY A 500 -8.48 26.99 1.05
C GLY A 500 -7.69 28.28 0.95
N GLU A 501 -8.17 29.28 1.66
CA GLU A 501 -7.51 30.58 1.82
C GLU A 501 -6.79 30.62 3.17
N TYR A 502 -5.48 30.87 3.13
CA TYR A 502 -4.62 30.95 4.29
C TYR A 502 -3.88 32.28 4.31
N THR A 503 -3.75 32.88 5.48
CA THR A 503 -2.86 34.03 5.65
C THR A 503 -1.40 33.59 5.55
N GLY A 504 -0.48 34.49 5.20
CA GLY A 504 0.94 34.15 5.15
C GLY A 504 1.46 33.65 6.51
N GLU A 505 0.93 34.20 7.63
CA GLU A 505 1.24 33.70 8.97
C GLU A 505 0.79 32.23 9.15
N GLU A 506 -0.41 31.87 8.68
CA GLU A 506 -0.89 30.48 8.71
C GLU A 506 -0.06 29.56 7.81
N VAL A 507 0.30 30.00 6.60
CA VAL A 507 1.22 29.27 5.71
C VAL A 507 2.55 29.01 6.41
N ARG A 508 3.13 30.02 7.06
CA ARG A 508 4.39 29.88 7.82
C ARG A 508 4.26 28.85 8.94
N ARG A 509 3.18 28.91 9.72
CA ARG A 509 2.92 27.96 10.80
C ARG A 509 2.75 26.51 10.29
N ILE A 510 2.07 26.34 9.15
CA ILE A 510 1.95 25.03 8.48
C ILE A 510 3.35 24.54 8.06
N MET A 511 4.16 25.37 7.45
CA MET A 511 5.51 25.01 7.04
C MET A 511 6.44 24.72 8.23
N GLU A 512 6.40 25.51 9.29
CA GLU A 512 7.14 25.27 10.54
C GLU A 512 6.76 23.92 11.14
N TRP A 513 5.47 23.61 11.13
CA TRP A 513 4.99 22.32 11.59
C TRP A 513 5.47 21.18 10.67
N LEU A 514 5.35 21.31 9.34
CA LEU A 514 5.74 20.27 8.38
C LEU A 514 7.25 19.96 8.42
N VAL A 515 8.12 20.94 8.58
CA VAL A 515 9.57 20.71 8.67
C VAL A 515 9.98 20.07 9.99
N ASN A 516 9.13 20.13 11.03
CA ASN A 516 9.40 19.64 12.39
C ASN A 516 8.57 18.42 12.80
N VAL A 517 7.74 17.89 11.91
CA VAL A 517 6.80 16.78 12.18
C VAL A 517 7.43 15.54 12.84
N LYS A 518 8.75 15.44 12.92
CA LYS A 518 9.47 14.29 13.46
C LYS A 518 10.54 14.61 14.48
N GLU A 519 10.18 15.32 15.53
CA GLU A 519 11.07 15.52 16.68
C GLU A 519 11.29 14.26 17.55
N ASP A 520 10.74 13.12 17.20
CA ASP A 520 10.77 11.89 18.00
C ASP A 520 12.12 11.17 18.04
N GLY A 521 13.14 11.73 17.38
CA GLY A 521 14.46 11.14 17.32
C GLY A 521 14.59 9.93 16.40
N SER A 522 13.55 9.61 15.63
CA SER A 522 13.64 8.58 14.62
C SER A 522 14.56 9.01 13.47
N ASN A 523 15.29 8.07 12.96
CA ASN A 523 16.43 8.12 12.04
C ASN A 523 16.51 9.35 11.09
N PRO A 524 17.54 10.20 11.25
CA PRO A 524 17.71 11.45 10.49
C PRO A 524 17.82 11.28 8.96
N ILE A 525 18.15 10.13 8.44
CA ILE A 525 18.25 9.87 7.00
C ILE A 525 16.90 10.04 6.32
N TYR A 526 15.80 9.79 7.03
CA TYR A 526 14.44 9.86 6.48
C TYR A 526 13.83 11.26 6.51
N HIS A 527 14.36 12.19 7.30
CA HIS A 527 13.84 13.54 7.39
C HIS A 527 13.96 14.32 6.08
N ARG A 528 15.05 14.14 5.34
CA ARG A 528 15.20 14.79 4.02
C ARG A 528 14.20 14.30 3.01
N ASN A 529 13.94 12.99 2.98
CA ASN A 529 12.95 12.40 2.09
C ASN A 529 11.49 12.72 2.49
N LEU A 530 11.29 13.33 3.65
CA LEU A 530 9.98 13.71 4.17
C LEU A 530 9.81 15.24 4.28
N MET A 531 10.72 16.02 3.70
CA MET A 531 10.60 17.48 3.64
C MET A 531 9.35 17.88 2.86
N PRO A 532 8.68 18.98 3.24
CA PRO A 532 7.58 19.51 2.46
C PRO A 532 8.00 19.78 1.01
N VAL A 533 7.13 19.44 0.08
CA VAL A 533 7.29 19.77 -1.34
C VAL A 533 6.36 20.93 -1.66
N THR A 534 6.90 22.02 -2.17
CA THR A 534 6.11 23.21 -2.44
C THR A 534 6.10 23.58 -3.92
N SER A 535 5.03 24.23 -4.35
CA SER A 535 4.89 24.87 -5.65
C SER A 535 4.31 26.26 -5.46
N GLY A 536 4.84 27.23 -6.19
CA GLY A 536 4.46 28.65 -6.06
C GLY A 536 5.17 29.38 -4.92
N MET A 537 5.94 28.67 -4.09
CA MET A 537 6.82 29.25 -3.08
C MET A 537 8.07 28.39 -2.88
N GLU A 538 9.11 29.01 -2.38
CA GLU A 538 10.38 28.40 -1.98
C GLU A 538 10.59 28.61 -0.49
N TYR A 539 11.31 27.71 0.17
CA TYR A 539 11.64 27.88 1.58
C TYR A 539 13.09 27.51 1.90
N THR A 540 13.62 28.14 2.93
CA THR A 540 14.98 27.90 3.41
C THR A 540 14.92 27.34 4.82
N VAL A 541 15.68 26.27 5.07
CA VAL A 541 15.83 25.66 6.38
C VAL A 541 17.31 25.57 6.75
N THR A 542 17.61 25.64 8.05
CA THR A 542 18.93 25.34 8.61
C THR A 542 18.87 23.96 9.28
N GLU A 543 19.75 23.05 8.91
CA GLU A 543 19.94 21.78 9.62
C GLU A 543 20.74 22.05 10.90
N THR A 544 20.09 22.08 12.05
CA THR A 544 20.71 22.40 13.36
C THR A 544 21.43 21.19 13.96
N GLU A 545 20.84 20.03 13.81
CA GLU A 545 21.40 18.72 14.10
C GLU A 545 21.01 17.80 12.95
N ARG A 546 21.70 16.68 12.75
CA ARG A 546 21.39 15.74 11.67
C ARG A 546 19.89 15.37 11.71
N GLY A 547 19.15 15.83 10.70
CA GLY A 547 17.70 15.58 10.55
C GLY A 547 16.78 16.51 11.35
N LYS A 548 17.28 17.52 12.03
CA LYS A 548 16.48 18.58 12.66
C LYS A 548 16.64 19.87 11.89
N PHE A 549 15.53 20.47 11.54
CA PHE A 549 15.50 21.66 10.70
C PHE A 549 14.78 22.82 11.38
N THR A 550 15.30 24.01 11.17
CA THR A 550 14.62 25.28 11.52
C THR A 550 14.25 26.00 10.24
N LEU A 551 13.00 26.37 10.10
CA LEU A 551 12.52 27.21 9.00
C LEU A 551 13.08 28.63 9.16
N GLU A 552 13.85 29.10 8.16
CA GLU A 552 14.48 30.44 8.18
C GLU A 552 13.64 31.46 7.41
N ASP A 553 13.18 31.12 6.22
CA ASP A 553 12.39 32.02 5.37
C ASP A 553 11.50 31.25 4.39
N ILE A 554 10.45 31.91 3.93
CA ILE A 554 9.60 31.49 2.82
C ILE A 554 9.56 32.64 1.82
N THR A 555 9.80 32.35 0.56
CA THR A 555 9.76 33.34 -0.52
C THR A 555 8.76 32.95 -1.62
N MET A 556 8.13 33.95 -2.21
CA MET A 556 7.32 33.86 -3.42
C MET A 556 7.84 34.88 -4.43
N ASP A 557 8.18 34.42 -5.63
CA ASP A 557 8.78 35.27 -6.68
C ASP A 557 10.00 36.08 -6.15
N GLY A 558 10.82 35.45 -5.30
CA GLY A 558 12.03 36.05 -4.73
C GLY A 558 11.78 37.13 -3.66
N LYS A 559 10.57 37.23 -3.12
CA LYS A 559 10.22 38.10 -2.01
C LYS A 559 9.75 37.30 -0.82
N SER A 560 10.11 37.73 0.40
CA SER A 560 9.60 37.09 1.61
C SER A 560 8.06 37.11 1.64
N LEU A 561 7.49 36.02 2.11
CA LEU A 561 6.04 35.85 2.26
C LEU A 561 5.46 36.96 3.14
N ASP A 562 4.40 37.62 2.68
CA ASP A 562 3.70 38.62 3.47
C ASP A 562 2.71 37.94 4.44
N ASP A 563 3.02 37.95 5.71
CA ASP A 563 2.24 37.29 6.76
C ASP A 563 0.77 37.78 6.84
N ASN A 564 0.49 38.99 6.36
CA ASN A 564 -0.85 39.59 6.38
C ASN A 564 -1.64 39.40 5.08
N ALA A 565 -1.00 38.94 4.01
CA ALA A 565 -1.68 38.66 2.77
C ALA A 565 -2.40 37.29 2.84
N THR A 566 -3.46 37.13 2.05
CA THR A 566 -4.18 35.89 1.94
C THR A 566 -3.80 35.20 0.63
N TYR A 567 -3.56 33.89 0.69
CA TYR A 567 -3.14 33.05 -0.42
C TYR A 567 -4.09 31.86 -0.60
N THR A 568 -4.46 31.55 -1.84
CA THR A 568 -5.11 30.26 -2.14
C THR A 568 -4.06 29.17 -2.11
N MET A 569 -4.34 28.09 -1.40
CA MET A 569 -3.39 27.01 -1.20
C MET A 569 -4.05 25.63 -1.29
N LEU A 570 -3.38 24.73 -2.01
CA LEU A 570 -3.63 23.30 -1.98
C LEU A 570 -2.72 22.63 -0.94
N LEU A 571 -3.28 21.79 -0.09
CA LEU A 571 -2.56 20.94 0.85
C LEU A 571 -2.78 19.48 0.49
N VAL A 572 -1.71 18.81 0.03
CA VAL A 572 -1.76 17.47 -0.57
C VAL A 572 -1.13 16.45 0.37
N GLY A 573 -1.84 15.35 0.63
CA GLY A 573 -1.31 14.25 1.42
C GLY A 573 -1.22 14.51 2.93
N ALA A 574 -1.87 15.55 3.42
CA ALA A 574 -1.84 15.91 4.83
C ALA A 574 -2.50 14.87 5.75
N ASP A 575 -3.53 14.18 5.28
CA ASP A 575 -4.31 13.23 6.09
C ASP A 575 -3.50 12.06 6.61
N THR A 576 -2.69 11.46 5.74
CA THR A 576 -1.86 10.30 6.09
C THR A 576 -0.90 10.61 7.24
N PHE A 577 -0.57 11.89 7.43
CA PHE A 577 0.39 12.32 8.46
C PHE A 577 -0.28 12.92 9.68
N LEU A 578 -1.52 13.39 9.55
CA LEU A 578 -2.23 14.11 10.60
C LEU A 578 -3.06 13.20 11.50
N GLU A 579 -3.57 12.11 10.95
CA GLU A 579 -4.46 11.18 11.66
C GLU A 579 -3.71 10.04 12.36
N HIS A 580 -2.47 9.76 11.96
CA HIS A 580 -1.66 8.75 12.60
C HIS A 580 -0.73 9.36 13.65
N GLU A 581 -1.12 9.32 14.93
CA GLU A 581 -0.23 9.60 16.07
C GLU A 581 1.09 8.81 16.02
N THR A 582 1.09 7.67 15.33
CA THR A 582 2.28 6.86 15.09
C THR A 582 3.32 7.51 14.18
N PHE A 583 2.93 8.51 13.38
CA PHE A 583 3.84 9.22 12.49
C PHE A 583 4.21 10.62 12.97
N CYS A 584 3.42 11.22 13.86
CA CYS A 584 3.60 12.59 14.32
C CYS A 584 3.41 12.68 15.82
N ASN A 585 4.50 12.83 16.57
CA ASN A 585 4.40 13.25 17.98
C ASN A 585 4.05 14.75 18.13
N CYS A 586 3.85 15.44 17.03
CA CYS A 586 3.49 16.86 16.99
C CYS A 586 2.22 17.05 16.14
N PRO A 587 1.03 17.02 16.74
CA PRO A 587 -0.21 17.23 15.99
C PRO A 587 -0.25 18.64 15.39
N MET A 588 -0.90 18.76 14.22
CA MET A 588 -1.19 20.06 13.63
C MET A 588 -1.97 20.92 14.64
N PRO A 589 -1.66 22.23 14.76
CA PRO A 589 -2.43 23.10 15.62
C PRO A 589 -3.94 23.03 15.34
N ASP A 590 -4.77 22.91 16.39
CA ASP A 590 -6.22 22.65 16.29
C ASP A 590 -6.94 23.67 15.41
N ASP A 591 -6.55 24.96 15.47
CA ASP A 591 -7.13 26.02 14.66
C ASP A 591 -6.86 25.83 13.15
N LEU A 592 -5.68 25.34 12.79
CA LEU A 592 -5.33 25.04 11.41
C LEU A 592 -5.95 23.71 10.95
N LYS A 593 -6.07 22.73 11.85
CA LYS A 593 -6.75 21.48 11.59
C LYS A 593 -8.23 21.71 11.30
N SER A 594 -8.92 22.45 12.15
CA SER A 594 -10.34 22.79 11.94
C SER A 594 -10.56 23.58 10.64
N LYS A 595 -9.67 24.52 10.33
CA LYS A 595 -9.75 25.29 9.09
C LYS A 595 -9.57 24.39 7.86
N ARG A 596 -8.70 23.39 7.93
CA ARG A 596 -8.52 22.40 6.88
C ARG A 596 -9.79 21.59 6.62
N GLU A 597 -10.45 21.12 7.69
CA GLU A 597 -11.69 20.34 7.60
C GLU A 597 -12.81 21.11 6.87
N ASP A 598 -12.81 22.45 6.95
CA ASP A 598 -13.74 23.32 6.24
C ASP A 598 -13.45 23.45 4.73
N TYR A 599 -12.27 23.00 4.27
CA TYR A 599 -11.75 23.24 2.92
C TYR A 599 -11.47 21.99 2.10
N LEU A 600 -12.08 20.87 2.42
CA LEU A 600 -11.94 19.64 1.65
C LEU A 600 -12.35 19.86 0.19
N VAL A 601 -11.44 19.61 -0.73
CA VAL A 601 -11.69 19.72 -2.17
C VAL A 601 -12.39 18.46 -2.68
N SER A 602 -13.58 18.17 -2.21
CA SER A 602 -14.34 17.03 -2.66
C SER A 602 -13.87 15.67 -2.11
N ASP A 603 -14.70 14.67 -2.32
CA ASP A 603 -14.45 13.25 -2.06
C ASP A 603 -13.38 12.62 -2.99
N PHE A 604 -12.67 13.41 -3.81
CA PHE A 604 -11.66 12.92 -4.73
C PHE A 604 -10.33 12.69 -4.04
N SER A 605 -9.75 11.53 -4.33
CA SER A 605 -8.37 11.23 -3.95
C SER A 605 -7.36 12.09 -4.72
N SER A 606 -6.13 12.16 -4.23
CA SER A 606 -5.04 12.85 -4.95
C SER A 606 -4.77 12.24 -6.33
N GLN A 607 -5.07 10.97 -6.54
CA GLN A 607 -4.96 10.32 -7.84
C GLN A 607 -5.97 10.87 -8.83
N GLU A 608 -7.24 10.97 -8.45
CA GLU A 608 -8.30 11.52 -9.31
C GLU A 608 -8.04 13.00 -9.63
N CYS A 609 -7.57 13.77 -8.65
CA CYS A 609 -7.16 15.15 -8.87
C CYS A 609 -5.97 15.25 -9.84
N MET A 610 -5.04 14.32 -9.79
CA MET A 610 -3.90 14.28 -10.71
C MET A 610 -4.31 13.86 -12.11
N GLU A 611 -5.23 12.91 -12.27
CA GLU A 611 -5.82 12.59 -13.58
C GLU A 611 -6.45 13.80 -14.23
N GLU A 612 -7.28 14.54 -13.48
CA GLU A 612 -7.89 15.78 -13.94
C GLU A 612 -6.82 16.82 -14.31
N ALA A 613 -5.78 16.94 -13.50
CA ALA A 613 -4.67 17.84 -13.74
C ALA A 613 -3.92 17.47 -15.03
N LEU A 614 -3.58 16.20 -15.22
CA LEU A 614 -2.89 15.71 -16.42
C LEU A 614 -3.79 15.78 -17.67
N ALA A 615 -5.09 15.58 -17.52
CA ALA A 615 -6.04 15.80 -18.60
C ALA A 615 -6.05 17.27 -19.09
N LYS A 616 -5.80 18.24 -18.20
CA LYS A 616 -5.69 19.67 -18.51
C LYS A 616 -4.32 20.03 -19.04
N THR A 617 -3.24 19.64 -18.38
CA THR A 617 -1.87 20.06 -18.69
C THR A 617 -1.23 19.26 -19.83
N LYS A 618 -1.71 18.04 -20.07
CA LYS A 618 -1.17 17.09 -21.07
C LYS A 618 0.33 16.79 -20.90
N GLN A 619 0.84 16.96 -19.70
CA GLN A 619 2.22 16.64 -19.28
C GLN A 619 2.39 16.88 -17.80
N PHE A 620 3.40 16.28 -17.21
CA PHE A 620 3.98 16.75 -15.94
C PHE A 620 4.75 18.05 -16.22
N LEU A 621 4.46 19.11 -15.47
CA LEU A 621 5.08 20.42 -15.70
C LEU A 621 6.55 20.43 -15.24
N GLU A 622 7.32 21.38 -15.77
CA GLU A 622 8.72 21.56 -15.37
C GLU A 622 8.85 21.74 -13.86
N PRO A 623 9.80 21.04 -13.21
CA PRO A 623 10.04 21.20 -11.77
C PRO A 623 10.66 22.56 -11.47
N THR A 624 10.44 23.04 -10.26
CA THR A 624 11.10 24.21 -9.68
C THR A 624 11.89 23.80 -8.47
N GLU A 625 12.96 24.51 -8.16
CA GLU A 625 13.63 24.41 -6.87
C GLU A 625 12.66 24.91 -5.79
N TYR A 626 12.53 24.22 -4.68
CA TYR A 626 11.57 24.59 -3.64
C TYR A 626 12.15 24.63 -2.23
N VAL A 627 13.32 24.05 -2.02
CA VAL A 627 13.97 24.04 -0.71
C VAL A 627 15.46 24.39 -0.84
N THR A 628 15.95 25.17 0.11
CA THR A 628 17.38 25.38 0.33
C THR A 628 17.73 24.93 1.74
N ILE A 629 18.65 23.99 1.85
CA ILE A 629 19.12 23.48 3.14
C ILE A 629 20.48 24.09 3.45
N LEU A 630 20.52 24.91 4.50
CA LEU A 630 21.75 25.51 5.01
C LEU A 630 22.40 24.59 6.05
N PRO A 631 23.73 24.48 6.06
CA PRO A 631 24.43 23.72 7.09
C PRO A 631 24.29 24.41 8.45
N ALA A 632 24.39 23.62 9.53
CA ALA A 632 24.44 24.16 10.88
C ALA A 632 25.56 25.21 11.02
N LYS A 633 25.23 26.33 11.64
CA LYS A 633 26.19 27.44 11.88
C LYS A 633 27.19 27.10 12.96
#